data_29f0e8de77bce43bf161ad1433368cfc
#
_entry.id   29f0e8de77bce43bf161ad1433368cfc
#
_cell.length_a   1.000
_cell.length_b   1.000
_cell.length_c   1.000
_cell.angle_alpha   90.00
_cell.angle_beta   90.00
_cell.angle_gamma   90.00
#
_symmetry.space_group_name_H-M   'P 1'
#
loop_
_entity.id
_entity.type
_entity.pdbx_description
1 polymer ?
#
loop_
_entity_poly.entity_id
_entity_poly.type
_entity_poly.pdbx_seq_one_letter_code
_entity_poly.pdbx_strand_id
1 'polypeptide(L)'
;VLNYMINENFIPDVITDQTSAHDILDGYIPNRMSLDEANDLRKTNPKKYEKESIRTIYEHCQAILTLQERGSVAFDYGNNLRGQAKEAGLENAFDFPGFVPAYIRDLFCEGKGPFRWVALSGDENDIFKTDEKILELFPNDESLCRWIKLASKQVQFQGLPSRICWLNYKQRAIFGQELNKMVESGILSAPIVVGRDHLDCGSVASPYRETEGMIDGSDAIADWPLLNALINLSLIHI
;
A
#
# COMPACT_ATOMS: atom_id res chain seq x y z
N VAL A 1 -15.27 9.95 -12.17
CA VAL A 1 -14.03 10.00 -12.96
C VAL A 1 -14.00 8.82 -13.93
N LEU A 2 -13.99 7.52 -13.48
CA LEU A 2 -13.82 6.36 -14.35
C LEU A 2 -14.85 6.27 -15.48
N ASN A 3 -16.13 6.45 -15.17
CA ASN A 3 -17.20 6.46 -16.20
C ASN A 3 -17.01 7.60 -17.21
N TYR A 4 -16.48 8.74 -16.79
CA TYR A 4 -16.11 9.81 -17.70
C TYR A 4 -14.98 9.39 -18.65
N MET A 5 -13.92 8.77 -18.10
CA MET A 5 -12.82 8.21 -18.90
C MET A 5 -13.33 7.19 -19.94
N ILE A 6 -14.22 6.30 -19.52
CA ILE A 6 -14.84 5.30 -20.39
C ILE A 6 -15.64 5.95 -21.54
N ASN A 7 -16.43 6.99 -21.23
CA ASN A 7 -17.27 7.70 -22.20
C ASN A 7 -16.45 8.53 -23.20
N GLU A 8 -15.39 9.18 -22.73
CA GLU A 8 -14.46 9.94 -23.56
C GLU A 8 -13.43 9.06 -24.29
N ASN A 9 -13.54 7.74 -24.13
CA ASN A 9 -12.55 6.77 -24.67
C ASN A 9 -11.11 7.08 -24.27
N PHE A 10 -10.93 7.63 -23.05
CA PHE A 10 -9.62 7.84 -22.46
C PHE A 10 -9.22 6.57 -21.70
N ILE A 11 -8.18 5.89 -22.17
CA ILE A 11 -7.67 4.64 -21.59
C ILE A 11 -6.36 4.96 -20.90
N PRO A 12 -6.28 4.96 -19.55
CA PRO A 12 -5.02 5.14 -18.83
C PRO A 12 -4.14 3.90 -18.99
N ASP A 13 -2.82 4.06 -18.96
CA ASP A 13 -1.89 2.91 -19.00
C ASP A 13 -2.06 2.04 -17.76
N VAL A 14 -2.27 2.64 -16.60
CA VAL A 14 -2.40 1.95 -15.30
C VAL A 14 -3.60 2.52 -14.55
N ILE A 15 -4.38 1.63 -13.93
CA ILE A 15 -5.50 1.98 -13.06
C ILE A 15 -5.43 1.19 -11.76
N THR A 16 -5.55 1.89 -10.64
CA THR A 16 -5.61 1.29 -9.30
C THR A 16 -6.58 2.06 -8.42
N ASP A 17 -6.97 1.45 -7.32
CA ASP A 17 -7.89 2.00 -6.34
C ASP A 17 -7.21 2.15 -4.97
N GLN A 18 -7.52 3.26 -4.28
CA GLN A 18 -7.10 3.52 -2.89
C GLN A 18 -8.27 3.96 -2.00
N THR A 19 -9.50 3.70 -2.42
CA THR A 19 -10.68 4.02 -1.62
C THR A 19 -10.81 3.08 -0.42
N SER A 20 -11.38 3.57 0.69
CA SER A 20 -11.57 2.77 1.90
C SER A 20 -12.84 1.90 1.82
N ALA A 21 -12.91 1.01 0.83
CA ALA A 21 -14.07 0.16 0.58
C ALA A 21 -14.32 -0.90 1.67
N HIS A 22 -13.35 -1.13 2.57
CA HIS A 22 -13.52 -2.00 3.74
C HIS A 22 -14.48 -1.42 4.78
N ASP A 23 -14.69 -0.10 4.76
CA ASP A 23 -15.66 0.60 5.61
C ASP A 23 -16.69 1.31 4.72
N ILE A 24 -17.81 0.66 4.51
CA ILE A 24 -18.87 1.13 3.61
C ILE A 24 -19.69 2.29 4.18
N LEU A 25 -19.58 2.54 5.48
CA LEU A 25 -20.32 3.61 6.16
C LEU A 25 -19.47 4.87 6.34
N ASP A 26 -18.29 4.76 6.90
CA ASP A 26 -17.46 5.92 7.25
C ASP A 26 -16.28 6.13 6.28
N GLY A 27 -15.84 5.08 5.59
CA GLY A 27 -14.68 5.11 4.70
C GLY A 27 -14.98 5.34 3.22
N TYR A 28 -16.19 5.03 2.74
CA TYR A 28 -16.55 5.11 1.33
C TYR A 28 -17.65 6.14 1.07
N ILE A 29 -17.50 6.97 0.06
CA ILE A 29 -18.50 8.00 -0.30
C ILE A 29 -19.21 7.58 -1.59
N PRO A 30 -20.54 7.39 -1.56
CA PRO A 30 -21.32 7.04 -2.75
C PRO A 30 -21.24 8.12 -3.84
N ASN A 31 -21.29 7.69 -5.10
CA ASN A 31 -21.40 8.61 -6.23
C ASN A 31 -22.82 9.18 -6.38
N ARG A 32 -23.01 10.12 -7.32
CA ARG A 32 -24.29 10.76 -7.66
C ARG A 32 -24.93 11.57 -6.52
N MET A 33 -24.13 11.96 -5.54
CA MET A 33 -24.53 12.90 -4.49
C MET A 33 -23.34 13.79 -4.14
N SER A 34 -23.63 14.97 -3.64
CA SER A 34 -22.61 15.87 -3.09
C SER A 34 -22.10 15.32 -1.74
N LEU A 35 -20.99 15.88 -1.26
CA LEU A 35 -20.45 15.53 0.04
C LEU A 35 -21.43 15.83 1.17
N ASP A 36 -22.15 16.94 1.10
CA ASP A 36 -23.14 17.34 2.10
C ASP A 36 -24.34 16.39 2.11
N GLU A 37 -24.89 16.04 0.94
CA GLU A 37 -25.95 15.04 0.81
C GLU A 37 -25.51 13.67 1.33
N ALA A 38 -24.28 13.25 1.05
CA ALA A 38 -23.71 12.02 1.55
C ALA A 38 -23.62 12.04 3.09
N ASN A 39 -23.10 13.12 3.67
CA ASN A 39 -22.98 13.29 5.11
C ASN A 39 -24.36 13.34 5.82
N ASP A 40 -25.33 13.99 5.22
CA ASP A 40 -26.70 14.03 5.74
C ASP A 40 -27.37 12.67 5.66
N LEU A 41 -27.22 11.97 4.53
CA LEU A 41 -27.76 10.62 4.36
C LEU A 41 -27.15 9.63 5.37
N ARG A 42 -25.84 9.72 5.59
CA ARG A 42 -25.12 8.90 6.56
C ARG A 42 -25.69 9.05 7.97
N LYS A 43 -25.99 10.29 8.38
CA LYS A 43 -26.53 10.59 9.70
C LYS A 43 -28.00 10.22 9.83
N THR A 44 -28.81 10.49 8.79
CA THR A 44 -30.26 10.34 8.86
C THR A 44 -30.76 8.95 8.50
N ASN A 45 -30.05 8.25 7.61
CA ASN A 45 -30.40 6.91 7.17
C ASN A 45 -29.17 6.06 6.80
N PRO A 46 -28.39 5.58 7.80
CA PRO A 46 -27.17 4.80 7.58
C PRO A 46 -27.38 3.59 6.66
N LYS A 47 -28.48 2.85 6.84
CA LYS A 47 -28.79 1.68 6.00
C LYS A 47 -28.97 2.01 4.52
N LYS A 48 -29.54 3.17 4.22
CA LYS A 48 -29.66 3.63 2.83
C LYS A 48 -28.32 4.07 2.31
N TYR A 49 -27.50 4.72 3.16
CA TYR A 49 -26.14 5.11 2.81
C TYR A 49 -25.27 3.90 2.43
N GLU A 50 -25.26 2.85 3.26
CA GLU A 50 -24.55 1.60 2.99
C GLU A 50 -24.97 0.97 1.65
N LYS A 51 -26.26 0.94 1.35
CA LYS A 51 -26.76 0.44 0.04
C LYS A 51 -26.23 1.25 -1.13
N GLU A 52 -26.17 2.57 -1.00
CA GLU A 52 -25.62 3.45 -2.04
C GLU A 52 -24.10 3.29 -2.16
N SER A 53 -23.38 3.07 -1.05
CA SER A 53 -21.96 2.74 -1.05
C SER A 53 -21.70 1.41 -1.80
N ILE A 54 -22.42 0.36 -1.46
CA ILE A 54 -22.31 -0.95 -2.11
C ILE A 54 -22.62 -0.85 -3.62
N ARG A 55 -23.70 -0.15 -3.99
CA ARG A 55 -24.02 0.11 -5.40
C ARG A 55 -22.86 0.82 -6.12
N THR A 56 -22.29 1.83 -5.47
CA THR A 56 -21.19 2.59 -6.05
C THR A 56 -19.91 1.76 -6.16
N ILE A 57 -19.62 0.92 -5.18
CA ILE A 57 -18.50 -0.03 -5.20
C ILE A 57 -18.64 -1.01 -6.38
N TYR A 58 -19.83 -1.55 -6.59
CA TYR A 58 -20.12 -2.39 -7.75
C TYR A 58 -19.81 -1.66 -9.07
N GLU A 59 -20.37 -0.45 -9.25
CA GLU A 59 -20.13 0.37 -10.45
C GLU A 59 -18.65 0.75 -10.61
N HIS A 60 -17.95 1.01 -9.52
CA HIS A 60 -16.52 1.33 -9.51
C HIS A 60 -15.69 0.15 -10.03
N CYS A 61 -15.90 -1.03 -9.46
CA CYS A 61 -15.21 -2.25 -9.87
C CYS A 61 -15.51 -2.61 -11.34
N GLN A 62 -16.77 -2.49 -11.75
CA GLN A 62 -17.17 -2.71 -13.14
C GLN A 62 -16.48 -1.74 -14.11
N ALA A 63 -16.30 -0.48 -13.71
CA ALA A 63 -15.59 0.51 -14.53
C ALA A 63 -14.09 0.18 -14.65
N ILE A 64 -13.45 -0.32 -13.57
CA ILE A 64 -12.06 -0.80 -13.62
C ILE A 64 -11.92 -1.97 -14.60
N LEU A 65 -12.81 -2.96 -14.52
CA LEU A 65 -12.83 -4.10 -15.44
C LEU A 65 -13.01 -3.65 -16.89
N THR A 66 -13.91 -2.71 -17.15
CA THR A 66 -14.10 -2.16 -18.49
C THR A 66 -12.83 -1.47 -19.03
N LEU A 67 -12.11 -0.74 -18.21
CA LEU A 67 -10.84 -0.11 -18.61
C LEU A 67 -9.73 -1.14 -18.81
N GLN A 68 -9.70 -2.20 -17.99
CA GLN A 68 -8.80 -3.33 -18.18
C GLN A 68 -9.04 -4.04 -19.51
N GLU A 69 -10.29 -4.32 -19.86
CA GLU A 69 -10.66 -4.90 -21.16
C GLU A 69 -10.23 -4.02 -22.35
N ARG A 70 -10.16 -2.69 -22.13
CA ARG A 70 -9.67 -1.73 -23.14
C ARG A 70 -8.15 -1.57 -23.17
N GLY A 71 -7.42 -2.28 -22.31
CA GLY A 71 -5.95 -2.34 -22.33
C GLY A 71 -5.23 -1.69 -21.17
N SER A 72 -5.93 -1.14 -20.17
CA SER A 72 -5.29 -0.65 -18.94
C SER A 72 -4.74 -1.81 -18.10
N VAL A 73 -3.57 -1.62 -17.49
CA VAL A 73 -3.10 -2.50 -16.42
C VAL A 73 -3.86 -2.15 -15.15
N ALA A 74 -4.68 -3.08 -14.67
CA ALA A 74 -5.51 -2.87 -13.49
C ALA A 74 -5.04 -3.71 -12.30
N PHE A 75 -5.06 -3.14 -11.11
CA PHE A 75 -4.85 -3.87 -9.85
C PHE A 75 -5.54 -3.16 -8.69
N ASP A 76 -6.00 -3.95 -7.71
CA ASP A 76 -6.56 -3.46 -6.45
C ASP A 76 -5.45 -3.20 -5.44
N TYR A 77 -5.55 -2.12 -4.69
CA TYR A 77 -4.58 -1.75 -3.64
C TYR A 77 -4.85 -2.41 -2.27
N GLY A 78 -5.85 -3.31 -2.19
CA GLY A 78 -6.10 -4.09 -0.97
C GLY A 78 -7.04 -3.45 0.04
N ASN A 79 -7.95 -2.59 -0.41
CA ASN A 79 -8.96 -1.95 0.43
C ASN A 79 -10.33 -2.66 0.43
N ASN A 80 -10.36 -3.92 0.01
CA ASN A 80 -11.55 -4.76 -0.07
C ASN A 80 -12.61 -4.32 -1.12
N LEU A 81 -12.21 -3.55 -2.13
CA LEU A 81 -13.13 -3.09 -3.19
C LEU A 81 -13.76 -4.28 -3.92
N ARG A 82 -12.93 -5.23 -4.36
CA ARG A 82 -13.37 -6.41 -5.11
C ARG A 82 -14.23 -7.35 -4.27
N GLY A 83 -13.89 -7.54 -2.99
CA GLY A 83 -14.68 -8.34 -2.07
C GLY A 83 -16.09 -7.80 -1.91
N GLN A 84 -16.23 -6.51 -1.65
CA GLN A 84 -17.52 -5.84 -1.56
C GLN A 84 -18.31 -5.88 -2.88
N ALA A 85 -17.63 -5.68 -4.01
CA ALA A 85 -18.26 -5.77 -5.34
C ALA A 85 -18.79 -7.19 -5.63
N LYS A 86 -18.03 -8.24 -5.24
CA LYS A 86 -18.47 -9.63 -5.39
C LYS A 86 -19.68 -9.95 -4.51
N GLU A 87 -19.68 -9.52 -3.26
CA GLU A 87 -20.83 -9.66 -2.37
C GLU A 87 -22.07 -8.91 -2.89
N ALA A 88 -21.83 -7.81 -3.62
CA ALA A 88 -22.89 -7.08 -4.33
C ALA A 88 -23.38 -7.76 -5.63
N GLY A 89 -22.79 -8.90 -6.02
CA GLY A 89 -23.19 -9.69 -7.18
C GLY A 89 -22.36 -9.49 -8.44
N LEU A 90 -21.18 -8.83 -8.36
CA LEU A 90 -20.25 -8.73 -9.48
C LEU A 90 -19.39 -10.00 -9.54
N GLU A 91 -19.82 -10.99 -10.32
CA GLU A 91 -19.21 -12.32 -10.36
C GLU A 91 -17.72 -12.29 -10.76
N ASN A 92 -17.36 -11.40 -11.67
CA ASN A 92 -16.00 -11.24 -12.18
C ASN A 92 -15.19 -10.15 -11.45
N ALA A 93 -15.55 -9.79 -10.22
CA ALA A 93 -14.86 -8.75 -9.46
C ALA A 93 -13.36 -9.02 -9.25
N PHE A 94 -12.93 -10.28 -9.28
CA PHE A 94 -11.55 -10.70 -9.11
C PHE A 94 -10.78 -10.95 -10.42
N ASP A 95 -11.34 -10.60 -11.59
CA ASP A 95 -10.64 -10.77 -12.86
C ASP A 95 -9.46 -9.79 -13.04
N PHE A 96 -9.34 -8.76 -12.21
CA PHE A 96 -8.09 -8.02 -12.04
C PHE A 96 -7.46 -8.34 -10.69
N PRO A 97 -6.12 -8.46 -10.62
CA PRO A 97 -5.44 -8.92 -9.42
C PRO A 97 -5.39 -7.85 -8.32
N GLY A 98 -5.15 -8.28 -7.08
CA GLY A 98 -4.59 -7.44 -6.04
C GLY A 98 -3.14 -7.08 -6.34
N PHE A 99 -2.65 -5.97 -5.78
CA PHE A 99 -1.29 -5.53 -6.06
C PHE A 99 -0.23 -6.47 -5.44
N VAL A 100 -0.56 -7.19 -4.38
CA VAL A 100 0.35 -8.15 -3.76
C VAL A 100 0.65 -9.31 -4.71
N PRO A 101 -0.34 -10.10 -5.22
CA PRO A 101 -0.04 -11.13 -6.19
C PRO A 101 0.53 -10.58 -7.50
N ALA A 102 0.20 -9.34 -7.89
CA ALA A 102 0.69 -8.75 -9.12
C ALA A 102 2.15 -8.28 -9.06
N TYR A 103 2.60 -7.75 -7.91
CA TYR A 103 3.90 -7.06 -7.82
C TYR A 103 4.73 -7.38 -6.58
N ILE A 104 4.10 -7.77 -5.47
CA ILE A 104 4.77 -7.85 -4.17
C ILE A 104 5.19 -9.27 -3.82
N ARG A 105 4.42 -10.27 -4.24
CA ARG A 105 4.67 -11.68 -3.94
C ARG A 105 6.08 -12.12 -4.26
N ASP A 106 6.56 -11.78 -5.45
CA ASP A 106 7.91 -12.18 -5.88
C ASP A 106 8.99 -11.59 -4.97
N LEU A 107 8.80 -10.35 -4.51
CA LEU A 107 9.70 -9.72 -3.56
C LEU A 107 9.70 -10.44 -2.21
N PHE A 108 8.54 -10.85 -1.70
CA PHE A 108 8.45 -11.67 -0.48
C PHE A 108 9.14 -13.02 -0.66
N CYS A 109 8.98 -13.67 -1.80
CA CYS A 109 9.65 -14.94 -2.11
C CYS A 109 11.18 -14.78 -2.18
N GLU A 110 11.68 -13.59 -2.51
CA GLU A 110 13.11 -13.24 -2.45
C GLU A 110 13.59 -12.84 -1.04
N GLY A 111 12.73 -12.89 -0.05
CA GLY A 111 13.03 -12.46 1.33
C GLY A 111 13.14 -10.95 1.48
N LYS A 112 12.61 -10.17 0.54
CA LYS A 112 12.50 -8.71 0.62
C LYS A 112 11.18 -8.33 1.27
N GLY A 113 11.18 -7.24 2.04
CA GLY A 113 9.97 -6.70 2.63
C GLY A 113 10.08 -5.22 2.88
N PRO A 114 8.95 -4.55 3.15
CA PRO A 114 8.92 -3.10 3.39
C PRO A 114 9.71 -2.75 4.65
N PHE A 115 10.50 -1.70 4.54
CA PHE A 115 11.30 -1.14 5.62
C PHE A 115 11.07 0.37 5.63
N ARG A 116 10.38 0.84 6.66
CA ARG A 116 10.06 2.26 6.83
C ARG A 116 10.85 2.82 8.00
N TRP A 117 11.39 4.01 7.84
CA TRP A 117 12.03 4.75 8.94
C TRP A 117 11.60 6.21 8.95
N VAL A 118 11.65 6.80 10.14
CA VAL A 118 11.18 8.15 10.43
C VAL A 118 12.27 8.88 11.20
N ALA A 119 12.60 10.09 10.77
CA ALA A 119 13.53 10.96 11.48
C ALA A 119 12.79 11.70 12.61
N LEU A 120 13.13 11.38 13.87
CA LEU A 120 12.53 12.04 15.04
C LEU A 120 13.00 13.49 15.23
N SER A 121 14.05 13.88 14.53
CA SER A 121 14.50 15.29 14.49
C SER A 121 13.47 16.22 13.85
N GLY A 122 12.62 15.72 12.97
CA GLY A 122 11.79 16.53 12.10
C GLY A 122 12.55 17.19 10.96
N ASP A 123 13.87 16.98 10.85
CA ASP A 123 14.73 17.52 9.81
C ASP A 123 14.78 16.57 8.59
N GLU A 124 14.34 17.05 7.44
CA GLU A 124 14.37 16.30 6.16
C GLU A 124 15.80 15.88 5.79
N ASN A 125 16.81 16.66 6.18
CA ASN A 125 18.20 16.36 5.89
C ASN A 125 18.64 15.03 6.51
N ASP A 126 18.09 14.64 7.65
CA ASP A 126 18.41 13.35 8.25
C ASP A 126 17.90 12.19 7.37
N ILE A 127 16.76 12.34 6.68
CA ILE A 127 16.31 11.35 5.70
C ILE A 127 17.21 11.35 4.45
N PHE A 128 17.62 12.50 3.95
CA PHE A 128 18.53 12.56 2.79
C PHE A 128 19.89 11.93 3.09
N LYS A 129 20.46 12.14 4.29
CA LYS A 129 21.68 11.43 4.72
C LYS A 129 21.49 9.91 4.78
N THR A 130 20.32 9.44 5.24
CA THR A 130 20.01 8.00 5.24
C THR A 130 19.80 7.45 3.84
N ASP A 131 19.21 8.23 2.90
CA ASP A 131 19.10 7.89 1.49
C ASP A 131 20.49 7.70 0.86
N GLU A 132 21.42 8.63 1.09
CA GLU A 132 22.82 8.54 0.65
C GLU A 132 23.49 7.28 1.19
N LYS A 133 23.27 6.97 2.47
CA LYS A 133 23.82 5.77 3.10
C LYS A 133 23.31 4.47 2.46
N ILE A 134 22.05 4.40 2.08
CA ILE A 134 21.50 3.23 1.34
C ILE A 134 22.21 3.08 -0.01
N LEU A 135 22.40 4.18 -0.74
CA LEU A 135 23.08 4.14 -2.05
C LEU A 135 24.55 3.70 -1.92
N GLU A 136 25.21 4.08 -0.81
CA GLU A 136 26.58 3.65 -0.48
C GLU A 136 26.65 2.16 -0.14
N LEU A 137 25.71 1.67 0.69
CA LEU A 137 25.70 0.29 1.18
C LEU A 137 25.31 -0.73 0.12
N PHE A 138 24.39 -0.36 -0.78
CA PHE A 138 23.79 -1.30 -1.74
C PHE A 138 23.86 -0.80 -3.19
N PRO A 139 25.05 -0.41 -3.69
CA PRO A 139 25.18 0.20 -5.02
C PRO A 139 24.78 -0.73 -6.18
N ASN A 140 24.81 -2.04 -5.95
CA ASN A 140 24.48 -3.04 -6.95
C ASN A 140 22.99 -3.40 -7.01
N ASP A 141 22.17 -2.90 -6.09
CA ASP A 141 20.70 -3.06 -6.13
C ASP A 141 20.12 -1.91 -6.96
N GLU A 142 20.09 -2.10 -8.28
CA GLU A 142 19.66 -1.06 -9.23
C GLU A 142 18.24 -0.57 -8.97
N SER A 143 17.33 -1.47 -8.61
CA SER A 143 15.93 -1.16 -8.33
C SER A 143 15.80 -0.30 -7.07
N LEU A 144 16.49 -0.67 -6.01
CA LEU A 144 16.55 0.09 -4.76
C LEU A 144 17.19 1.47 -5.00
N CYS A 145 18.33 1.51 -5.68
CA CYS A 145 19.02 2.77 -5.97
C CYS A 145 18.16 3.71 -6.81
N ARG A 146 17.46 3.19 -7.83
CA ARG A 146 16.53 3.99 -8.64
C ARG A 146 15.39 4.55 -7.78
N TRP A 147 14.78 3.72 -6.94
CA TRP A 147 13.71 4.14 -6.04
C TRP A 147 14.17 5.27 -5.11
N ILE A 148 15.27 5.08 -4.40
CA ILE A 148 15.80 6.08 -3.46
C ILE A 148 16.10 7.42 -4.16
N LYS A 149 16.74 7.39 -5.34
CA LYS A 149 17.03 8.60 -6.13
C LYS A 149 15.77 9.32 -6.62
N LEU A 150 14.71 8.59 -6.94
CA LEU A 150 13.42 9.18 -7.32
C LEU A 150 12.70 9.73 -6.09
N ALA A 151 12.64 8.96 -5.02
CA ALA A 151 11.93 9.33 -3.80
C ALA A 151 12.53 10.59 -3.16
N SER A 152 13.87 10.72 -3.14
CA SER A 152 14.53 11.92 -2.60
C SER A 152 14.19 13.21 -3.36
N LYS A 153 13.76 13.11 -4.62
CA LYS A 153 13.42 14.27 -5.46
C LYS A 153 11.94 14.55 -5.58
N GLN A 154 11.09 13.51 -5.53
CA GLN A 154 9.68 13.60 -5.90
C GLN A 154 8.73 13.40 -4.73
N VAL A 155 9.15 12.69 -3.67
CA VAL A 155 8.30 12.42 -2.52
C VAL A 155 8.45 13.54 -1.52
N GLN A 156 7.36 14.28 -1.32
CA GLN A 156 7.28 15.32 -0.28
C GLN A 156 6.88 14.71 1.05
N PHE A 157 7.46 15.20 2.14
CA PHE A 157 7.11 14.76 3.48
C PHE A 157 5.81 15.42 3.97
N GLN A 158 4.98 14.60 4.61
CA GLN A 158 3.78 15.06 5.31
C GLN A 158 3.91 14.62 6.77
N GLY A 159 4.10 15.58 7.68
CA GLY A 159 4.43 15.28 9.07
C GLY A 159 5.92 15.04 9.26
N LEU A 160 6.29 14.09 10.14
CA LEU A 160 7.69 13.75 10.35
C LEU A 160 8.31 13.16 9.07
N PRO A 161 9.53 13.62 8.71
CA PRO A 161 10.21 13.10 7.54
C PRO A 161 10.42 11.59 7.65
N SER A 162 10.07 10.87 6.58
CA SER A 162 10.12 9.42 6.57
C SER A 162 10.47 8.88 5.19
N ARG A 163 11.01 7.67 5.15
CA ARG A 163 11.29 6.94 3.92
C ARG A 163 10.83 5.50 4.05
N ILE A 164 10.47 4.90 2.92
CA ILE A 164 10.22 3.49 2.79
C ILE A 164 11.01 2.94 1.61
N CYS A 165 11.51 1.74 1.75
CA CYS A 165 12.04 0.95 0.64
C CYS A 165 11.86 -0.55 0.90
N TRP A 166 12.24 -1.38 -0.05
CA TRP A 166 12.20 -2.83 0.09
C TRP A 166 13.62 -3.35 0.31
N LEU A 167 13.84 -3.98 1.47
CA LEU A 167 15.13 -4.54 1.87
C LEU A 167 14.99 -6.03 2.19
N ASN A 168 15.98 -6.84 1.80
CA ASN A 168 16.07 -8.21 2.29
C ASN A 168 16.57 -8.23 3.76
N TYR A 169 16.50 -9.40 4.39
CA TYR A 169 16.85 -9.55 5.81
C TYR A 169 18.30 -9.13 6.13
N LYS A 170 19.28 -9.39 5.23
CA LYS A 170 20.67 -8.92 5.41
C LYS A 170 20.80 -7.43 5.28
N GLN A 171 20.17 -6.85 4.25
CA GLN A 171 20.18 -5.40 4.02
C GLN A 171 19.56 -4.67 5.22
N ARG A 172 18.49 -5.20 5.80
CA ARG A 172 17.87 -4.62 7.01
C ARG A 172 18.82 -4.60 8.20
N ALA A 173 19.52 -5.70 8.47
CA ALA A 173 20.47 -5.79 9.56
C ALA A 173 21.64 -4.81 9.36
N ILE A 174 22.21 -4.76 8.16
CA ILE A 174 23.31 -3.85 7.82
C ILE A 174 22.88 -2.39 7.96
N PHE A 175 21.74 -2.03 7.36
CA PHE A 175 21.26 -0.66 7.38
C PHE A 175 20.84 -0.24 8.80
N GLY A 176 20.19 -1.10 9.58
CA GLY A 176 19.86 -0.81 10.98
C GLY A 176 21.08 -0.54 11.86
N GLN A 177 22.18 -1.28 11.66
CA GLN A 177 23.44 -1.02 12.34
C GLN A 177 24.06 0.33 11.92
N GLU A 178 24.00 0.66 10.64
CA GLU A 178 24.51 1.94 10.15
C GLU A 178 23.70 3.12 10.68
N LEU A 179 22.37 3.01 10.75
CA LEU A 179 21.55 4.04 11.41
C LEU A 179 21.99 4.32 12.84
N ASN A 180 22.29 3.28 13.63
CA ASN A 180 22.81 3.44 14.99
C ASN A 180 24.16 4.19 14.99
N LYS A 181 25.09 3.80 14.11
CA LYS A 181 26.40 4.50 13.99
C LYS A 181 26.24 5.96 13.57
N MET A 182 25.32 6.26 12.67
CA MET A 182 25.04 7.61 12.21
C MET A 182 24.48 8.49 13.36
N VAL A 183 23.67 7.91 14.24
CA VAL A 183 23.18 8.61 15.44
C VAL A 183 24.31 8.80 16.44
N GLU A 184 25.09 7.75 16.76
CA GLU A 184 26.21 7.82 17.69
C GLU A 184 27.27 8.84 17.27
N SER A 185 27.56 8.94 15.97
CA SER A 185 28.54 9.89 15.43
C SER A 185 28.00 11.30 15.24
N GLY A 186 26.73 11.56 15.52
CA GLY A 186 26.09 12.86 15.33
C GLY A 186 25.87 13.25 13.87
N ILE A 187 25.98 12.30 12.92
CA ILE A 187 25.60 12.52 11.52
C ILE A 187 24.09 12.77 11.44
N LEU A 188 23.30 11.97 12.15
CA LEU A 188 21.88 12.22 12.37
C LEU A 188 21.67 12.99 13.66
N SER A 189 20.78 13.97 13.62
CA SER A 189 20.56 14.90 14.71
C SER A 189 19.66 14.35 15.83
N ALA A 190 18.97 13.23 15.58
CA ALA A 190 18.12 12.53 16.54
C ALA A 190 17.99 11.05 16.18
N PRO A 191 17.45 10.22 17.09
CA PRO A 191 17.16 8.82 16.81
C PRO A 191 16.21 8.64 15.62
N ILE A 192 16.33 7.47 14.97
CA ILE A 192 15.47 7.02 13.89
C ILE A 192 14.51 5.96 14.44
N VAL A 193 13.23 6.11 14.18
CA VAL A 193 12.24 5.06 14.42
C VAL A 193 12.09 4.21 13.18
N VAL A 194 12.29 2.91 13.32
CA VAL A 194 12.04 1.94 12.29
C VAL A 194 10.70 1.27 12.55
N GLY A 195 9.84 1.24 11.55
CA GLY A 195 8.53 0.62 11.63
C GLY A 195 8.23 -0.23 10.41
N ARG A 196 7.21 -1.07 10.55
CA ARG A 196 6.65 -1.79 9.41
C ARG A 196 5.74 -0.87 8.59
N ASP A 197 5.56 -1.20 7.33
CA ASP A 197 4.52 -0.61 6.50
C ASP A 197 3.22 -1.42 6.57
N HIS A 198 2.08 -0.80 6.21
CA HIS A 198 0.80 -1.49 6.08
C HIS A 198 0.79 -2.54 4.94
N LEU A 199 1.80 -2.53 4.08
CA LEU A 199 2.03 -3.53 3.03
C LEU A 199 2.82 -4.74 3.52
N ASP A 200 2.89 -4.95 4.81
CA ASP A 200 3.50 -6.15 5.38
C ASP A 200 2.57 -7.36 5.28
N CYS A 201 3.12 -8.53 5.61
CA CYS A 201 2.38 -9.79 5.56
C CYS A 201 1.08 -9.79 6.39
N GLY A 202 0.97 -8.96 7.40
CA GLY A 202 -0.25 -8.83 8.21
C GLY A 202 -1.41 -8.24 7.42
N SER A 203 -1.14 -7.35 6.47
CA SER A 203 -2.17 -6.82 5.56
C SER A 203 -2.65 -7.86 4.56
N VAL A 204 -1.77 -8.75 4.12
CA VAL A 204 -2.07 -9.75 3.08
C VAL A 204 -2.79 -10.99 3.62
N ALA A 205 -2.78 -11.22 4.92
CA ALA A 205 -3.46 -12.35 5.55
C ALA A 205 -4.98 -12.15 5.74
N SER A 206 -5.53 -11.01 5.35
CA SER A 206 -6.96 -10.72 5.48
C SER A 206 -7.75 -11.30 4.31
N PRO A 207 -8.86 -12.01 4.56
CA PRO A 207 -9.75 -12.49 3.50
C PRO A 207 -10.20 -11.36 2.59
N TYR A 208 -10.34 -11.64 1.29
CA TYR A 208 -10.80 -10.67 0.28
C TYR A 208 -9.93 -9.41 0.14
N ARG A 209 -8.70 -9.46 0.61
CA ARG A 209 -7.71 -8.39 0.40
C ARG A 209 -6.62 -8.87 -0.54
N GLU A 210 -5.36 -8.68 -0.18
CA GLU A 210 -4.23 -8.98 -1.07
C GLU A 210 -3.99 -10.48 -1.33
N THR A 211 -4.54 -11.35 -0.46
CA THR A 211 -4.39 -12.80 -0.56
C THR A 211 -5.50 -13.53 -1.31
N GLU A 212 -6.52 -12.83 -1.80
CA GLU A 212 -7.64 -13.48 -2.50
C GLU A 212 -7.24 -14.20 -3.79
N GLY A 213 -6.11 -13.86 -4.39
CA GLY A 213 -5.55 -14.56 -5.53
C GLY A 213 -4.87 -15.90 -5.19
N MET A 214 -4.71 -16.22 -3.91
CA MET A 214 -3.98 -17.38 -3.42
C MET A 214 -4.93 -18.51 -3.06
N ILE A 215 -5.57 -19.08 -4.06
CA ILE A 215 -6.58 -20.13 -3.89
C ILE A 215 -6.01 -21.38 -3.17
N ASP A 216 -4.72 -21.62 -3.31
CA ASP A 216 -4.02 -22.74 -2.65
C ASP A 216 -3.66 -22.46 -1.17
N GLY A 217 -3.89 -21.23 -0.69
CA GLY A 217 -3.56 -20.83 0.68
C GLY A 217 -2.06 -20.75 0.98
N SER A 218 -1.19 -20.84 -0.03
CA SER A 218 0.27 -20.86 0.15
C SER A 218 0.79 -19.58 0.80
N ASP A 219 0.21 -18.44 0.53
CA ASP A 219 0.60 -17.16 1.13
C ASP A 219 0.27 -17.12 2.62
N ALA A 220 -0.88 -17.61 3.01
CA ALA A 220 -1.24 -17.68 4.43
C ALA A 220 -0.23 -18.48 5.26
N ILE A 221 0.35 -19.53 4.68
CA ILE A 221 1.37 -20.38 5.33
C ILE A 221 2.72 -19.67 5.37
N ALA A 222 3.11 -18.97 4.31
CA ALA A 222 4.37 -18.24 4.22
C ALA A 222 4.36 -16.94 5.06
N ASP A 223 3.23 -16.25 5.10
CA ASP A 223 3.08 -14.96 5.77
C ASP A 223 3.13 -15.06 7.29
N TRP A 224 2.56 -16.09 7.89
CA TRP A 224 2.57 -16.24 9.35
C TRP A 224 3.97 -16.31 9.96
N PRO A 225 4.93 -17.11 9.47
CA PRO A 225 6.30 -17.10 9.97
C PRO A 225 7.01 -15.76 9.73
N LEU A 226 6.82 -15.15 8.56
CA LEU A 226 7.40 -13.84 8.24
C LEU A 226 6.81 -12.72 9.11
N LEU A 227 5.50 -12.72 9.33
CA LEU A 227 4.83 -11.78 10.21
C LEU A 227 5.35 -11.90 11.64
N ASN A 228 5.48 -13.10 12.17
CA ASN A 228 6.02 -13.34 13.50
C ASN A 228 7.48 -12.87 13.61
N ALA A 229 8.29 -13.13 12.61
CA ALA A 229 9.67 -12.66 12.57
C ALA A 229 9.75 -11.12 12.51
N LEU A 230 8.91 -10.49 11.68
CA LEU A 230 8.86 -9.03 11.54
C LEU A 230 8.32 -8.34 12.80
N ILE A 231 7.28 -8.89 13.42
CA ILE A 231 6.74 -8.37 14.68
C ILE A 231 7.80 -8.44 15.78
N ASN A 232 8.47 -9.57 15.91
CA ASN A 232 9.51 -9.76 16.91
C ASN A 232 10.75 -8.88 16.68
N LEU A 233 11.12 -8.63 15.43
CA LEU A 233 12.25 -7.75 15.08
C LEU A 233 11.89 -6.26 15.14
N SER A 234 10.66 -5.88 14.84
CA SER A 234 10.26 -4.48 14.78
C SER A 234 9.79 -3.92 16.12
N LEU A 235 9.28 -4.76 17.03
CA LEU A 235 8.72 -4.32 18.30
C LEU A 235 9.68 -4.47 19.50
N ILE A 236 10.77 -5.21 19.34
CA ILE A 236 11.74 -5.45 20.44
C ILE A 236 12.79 -4.34 20.51
N HIS A 237 12.95 -3.52 19.48
CA HIS A 237 13.92 -2.43 19.44
C HIS A 237 13.32 -1.03 19.65
N ILE A 238 12.09 -0.97 20.10
CA ILE A 238 11.48 0.23 20.62
C ILE A 238 11.61 0.22 22.14
#